data_f1a673a2da27ede5b8e161ccca69f0f1
#
_entry.id   f1a673a2da27ede5b8e161ccca69f0f1
#
_cell.length_a   1.000
_cell.length_b   1.000
_cell.length_c   1.000
_cell.angle_alpha   90.00
_cell.angle_beta   90.00
_cell.angle_gamma   90.00
#
_symmetry.space_group_name_H-M   'P 1'
#
loop_
_entity.id
_entity.type
_entity.pdbx_description
1 polymer ?
#
loop_
_entity_poly.entity_id
_entity_poly.type
_entity_poly.pdbx_seq_one_letter_code
_entity_poly.pdbx_strand_id
1 'polypeptide(L)'
;DFCLSRGLGDVYKRQVPKVVGKDMVFYKLTDFARLEPGYFGIPEPVSGEIVNWSKALMIMPGVAFDRANHRVGYGGGFYDRYLEKHPQLERVAIAFSFQMLPEVPTEPTDICPQIIVTEEEICYLTD
;
A
#
# COMPACT_ATOMS: atom_id res chain seq x y z
N ASP A 1 -1.97 1.17 -5.76
CA ASP A 1 -2.42 0.11 -6.66
C ASP A 1 -1.46 -1.06 -6.63
N PHE A 2 -1.98 -2.27 -6.51
CA PHE A 2 -1.15 -3.47 -6.45
C PHE A 2 -0.30 -3.68 -7.71
N CYS A 3 -0.72 -3.16 -8.85
CA CYS A 3 0.01 -3.26 -10.11
C CYS A 3 1.41 -2.64 -10.04
N LEU A 4 1.66 -1.76 -9.09
CA LEU A 4 2.97 -1.14 -8.90
C LEU A 4 4.05 -2.18 -8.61
N SER A 5 3.68 -3.31 -8.04
CA SER A 5 4.63 -4.38 -7.74
C SER A 5 5.25 -5.02 -8.98
N ARG A 6 4.64 -4.85 -10.15
CA ARG A 6 5.14 -5.46 -11.38
C ARG A 6 6.55 -5.00 -11.77
N GLY A 7 6.90 -3.78 -11.40
CA GLY A 7 8.20 -3.20 -11.74
C GLY A 7 9.30 -3.51 -10.75
N LEU A 8 9.03 -4.22 -9.68
CA LEU A 8 9.99 -4.45 -8.61
C LEU A 8 10.97 -5.60 -8.87
N GLY A 9 10.89 -6.28 -10.00
CA GLY A 9 11.89 -7.22 -10.46
C GLY A 9 11.86 -8.60 -9.83
N ASP A 10 11.92 -8.70 -8.53
CA ASP A 10 12.07 -9.97 -7.84
C ASP A 10 10.72 -10.66 -7.57
N VAL A 11 10.30 -11.51 -8.51
CA VAL A 11 8.94 -12.07 -8.55
C VAL A 11 8.60 -12.91 -7.32
N TYR A 12 9.53 -13.68 -6.79
CA TYR A 12 9.22 -14.57 -5.66
C TYR A 12 9.20 -13.87 -4.30
N LYS A 13 9.56 -12.59 -4.26
CA LYS A 13 9.50 -11.79 -3.04
C LYS A 13 8.35 -10.80 -3.02
N ARG A 14 7.53 -10.80 -4.07
CA ARG A 14 6.37 -9.92 -4.11
C ARG A 14 5.20 -10.53 -3.37
N GLN A 15 4.44 -9.65 -2.72
CA GLN A 15 3.22 -9.99 -2.00
C GLN A 15 2.09 -9.11 -2.53
N VAL A 16 0.89 -9.65 -2.57
CA VAL A 16 -0.30 -8.90 -2.95
C VAL A 16 -1.36 -9.01 -1.86
N PRO A 17 -2.11 -7.94 -1.59
CA PRO A 17 -3.09 -7.94 -0.52
C PRO A 17 -4.39 -8.59 -0.92
N LYS A 18 -5.08 -9.14 0.08
CA LYS A 18 -6.45 -9.63 -0.02
C LYS A 18 -7.22 -9.16 1.20
N VAL A 19 -8.40 -8.57 0.97
CA VAL A 19 -9.30 -8.17 2.04
C VAL A 19 -10.05 -9.41 2.54
N VAL A 20 -9.99 -9.64 3.85
CA VAL A 20 -10.69 -10.75 4.51
C VAL A 20 -11.49 -10.15 5.67
N GLY A 21 -12.79 -9.94 5.47
CA GLY A 21 -13.63 -9.27 6.45
C GLY A 21 -13.20 -7.82 6.66
N LYS A 22 -12.79 -7.48 7.86
CA LYS A 22 -12.29 -6.15 8.22
C LYS A 22 -10.77 -6.04 8.15
N ASP A 23 -10.09 -7.13 7.89
CA ASP A 23 -8.64 -7.21 7.88
C ASP A 23 -8.10 -7.40 6.47
N MET A 24 -6.79 -7.33 6.36
CA MET A 24 -6.07 -7.53 5.12
C MET A 24 -4.93 -8.51 5.38
N VAL A 25 -4.75 -9.44 4.45
CA VAL A 25 -3.62 -10.37 4.48
C VAL A 25 -2.88 -10.28 3.17
N PHE A 26 -1.61 -10.66 3.17
CA PHE A 26 -0.78 -10.66 1.97
C PHE A 26 -0.45 -12.08 1.56
N TYR A 27 -0.58 -12.34 0.27
CA TYR A 27 -0.21 -13.62 -0.33
C TYR A 27 1.01 -13.45 -1.21
N LYS A 28 1.87 -14.45 -1.20
CA LYS A 28 3.00 -14.49 -2.13
C LYS A 28 2.48 -14.55 -3.56
N LEU A 29 2.92 -13.62 -4.39
CA LEU A 29 2.49 -13.56 -5.78
C LEU A 29 3.39 -14.45 -6.62
N THR A 30 2.82 -15.48 -7.23
CA THR A 30 3.54 -16.39 -8.13
C THR A 30 3.06 -16.28 -9.57
N ASP A 31 1.80 -15.86 -9.78
CA ASP A 31 1.22 -15.77 -11.11
C ASP A 31 0.10 -14.72 -11.12
N PHE A 32 0.26 -13.69 -11.94
CA PHE A 32 -0.76 -12.65 -12.10
C PHE A 32 -2.08 -13.19 -12.64
N ALA A 33 -2.06 -14.29 -13.39
CA ALA A 33 -3.27 -14.89 -13.95
C ALA A 33 -4.20 -15.47 -12.87
N ARG A 34 -3.71 -15.66 -11.65
CA ARG A 34 -4.50 -16.19 -10.54
C ARG A 34 -5.23 -15.11 -9.73
N LEU A 35 -5.12 -13.86 -10.15
CA LEU A 35 -5.83 -12.77 -9.48
C LEU A 35 -7.25 -12.67 -10.01
N GLU A 36 -8.20 -12.44 -9.11
CA GLU A 36 -9.61 -12.25 -9.45
C GLU A 36 -10.12 -10.97 -8.80
N PRO A 37 -11.18 -10.34 -9.36
CA PRO A 37 -11.75 -9.14 -8.76
C PRO A 37 -12.20 -9.39 -7.32
N GLY A 38 -11.80 -8.52 -6.40
CA GLY A 38 -12.14 -8.57 -5.00
C GLY A 38 -12.73 -7.25 -4.54
N TYR A 39 -12.25 -6.72 -3.39
CA TYR A 39 -12.72 -5.48 -2.81
C TYR A 39 -12.55 -4.32 -3.80
N PHE A 40 -13.62 -3.58 -4.08
CA PHE A 40 -13.68 -2.51 -5.10
C PHE A 40 -13.30 -2.97 -6.52
N GLY A 41 -13.46 -4.27 -6.82
CA GLY A 41 -13.08 -4.79 -8.13
C GLY A 41 -11.56 -4.86 -8.35
N ILE A 42 -10.76 -4.54 -7.36
CA ILE A 42 -9.31 -4.62 -7.46
C ILE A 42 -8.90 -6.10 -7.50
N PRO A 43 -8.06 -6.51 -8.46
CA PRO A 43 -7.61 -7.90 -8.51
C PRO A 43 -6.91 -8.34 -7.24
N GLU A 44 -7.35 -9.47 -6.69
CA GLU A 44 -6.81 -10.06 -5.47
C GLU A 44 -6.47 -11.53 -5.69
N PRO A 45 -5.52 -12.10 -4.93
CA PRO A 45 -5.26 -13.54 -5.00
C PRO A 45 -6.45 -14.34 -4.47
N VAL A 46 -6.77 -15.45 -5.14
CA VAL A 46 -7.86 -16.35 -4.70
C VAL A 46 -7.35 -17.26 -3.60
N SER A 47 -6.14 -17.74 -3.75
CA SER A 47 -5.50 -18.67 -2.83
C SER A 47 -3.98 -18.52 -2.92
N GLY A 48 -3.28 -19.17 -2.02
CA GLY A 48 -1.83 -19.16 -2.03
C GLY A 48 -1.26 -19.16 -0.63
N GLU A 49 0.01 -18.83 -0.53
CA GLU A 49 0.73 -18.77 0.74
C GLU A 49 0.59 -17.39 1.35
N ILE A 50 0.01 -17.34 2.55
CA ILE A 50 -0.06 -16.10 3.34
C ILE A 50 1.34 -15.82 3.88
N VAL A 51 1.82 -14.59 3.71
CA VAL A 51 3.15 -14.19 4.17
C VAL A 51 3.07 -12.91 4.98
N ASN A 52 3.97 -12.79 5.95
CA ASN A 52 4.11 -11.58 6.76
C ASN A 52 5.60 -11.37 7.10
N TRP A 53 6.39 -11.18 6.07
CA TRP A 53 7.82 -11.02 6.23
C TRP A 53 8.14 -9.84 7.17
N SER A 54 9.12 -10.05 8.07
CA SER A 54 9.50 -9.03 9.05
C SER A 54 10.28 -7.87 8.43
N LYS A 55 10.92 -8.10 7.30
CA LYS A 55 11.63 -7.06 6.55
C LYS A 55 11.07 -7.01 5.14
N ALA A 56 10.37 -5.95 4.83
CA ALA A 56 9.78 -5.76 3.51
C ALA A 56 9.49 -4.29 3.30
N LEU A 57 9.36 -3.90 2.05
CA LEU A 57 8.91 -2.59 1.65
C LEU A 57 7.43 -2.66 1.31
N MET A 58 6.63 -1.86 2.00
CA MET A 58 5.21 -1.73 1.72
C MET A 58 5.00 -0.61 0.71
N ILE A 59 4.41 -0.92 -0.43
CA ILE A 59 3.94 0.09 -1.37
C ILE A 59 2.51 0.45 -0.98
N MET A 60 2.31 1.66 -0.50
CA MET A 60 1.02 2.12 -0.01
C MET A 60 0.22 2.81 -1.11
N PRO A 61 -0.97 2.32 -1.45
CA PRO A 61 -1.85 3.03 -2.37
C PRO A 61 -2.57 4.18 -1.66
N GLY A 62 -3.08 5.12 -2.42
CA GLY A 62 -3.89 6.21 -1.86
C GLY A 62 -4.59 7.00 -2.94
N VAL A 63 -5.59 7.75 -2.50
CA VAL A 63 -6.39 8.63 -3.35
C VAL A 63 -5.73 9.99 -3.46
N ALA A 64 -5.25 10.52 -2.33
CA ALA A 64 -4.65 11.85 -2.26
C ALA A 64 -3.58 11.89 -1.18
N PHE A 65 -2.66 12.82 -1.34
CA PHE A 65 -1.51 12.98 -0.45
C PHE A 65 -1.21 14.48 -0.26
N ASP A 66 -0.41 14.80 0.76
CA ASP A 66 0.14 16.14 0.90
C ASP A 66 1.64 16.06 1.21
N ARG A 67 2.30 17.22 1.26
CA ARG A 67 3.76 17.28 1.47
C ARG A 67 4.20 17.05 2.91
N ALA A 68 3.25 16.92 3.83
CA ALA A 68 3.51 16.43 5.19
C ALA A 68 3.42 14.91 5.26
N ASN A 69 3.34 14.23 4.11
CA ASN A 69 3.24 12.79 3.96
C ASN A 69 1.95 12.20 4.53
N HIS A 70 0.88 12.98 4.59
CA HIS A 70 -0.42 12.45 4.91
C HIS A 70 -1.02 11.74 3.70
N ARG A 71 -1.85 10.74 3.95
CA ARG A 71 -2.43 9.91 2.91
C ARG A 71 -3.92 9.73 3.16
N VAL A 72 -4.71 9.87 2.10
CA VAL A 72 -6.12 9.50 2.11
C VAL A 72 -6.25 8.17 1.40
N GLY A 73 -6.72 7.15 2.12
CA GLY A 73 -6.99 5.84 1.56
C GLY A 73 -8.41 5.72 1.02
N TYR A 74 -8.81 4.49 0.77
CA TYR A 74 -10.12 4.18 0.17
C TYR A 74 -11.24 4.05 1.20
N GLY A 75 -10.99 4.40 2.46
CA GLY A 75 -12.01 4.44 3.52
C GLY A 75 -12.10 3.21 4.41
N GLY A 76 -11.45 2.11 4.06
CA GLY A 76 -11.51 0.88 4.83
C GLY A 76 -10.53 0.78 6.00
N GLY A 77 -9.48 1.59 6.01
CA GLY A 77 -8.45 1.57 7.05
C GLY A 77 -7.58 0.31 7.05
N PHE A 78 -7.57 -0.44 5.95
CA PHE A 78 -6.87 -1.74 5.90
C PHE A 78 -5.36 -1.60 6.06
N TYR A 79 -4.76 -0.63 5.38
CA TYR A 79 -3.31 -0.41 5.45
C TYR A 79 -2.90 0.13 6.82
N ASP A 80 -3.68 1.03 7.38
CA ASP A 80 -3.39 1.59 8.72
C ASP A 80 -3.44 0.48 9.77
N ARG A 81 -4.44 -0.37 9.74
CA ARG A 81 -4.55 -1.50 10.68
C ARG A 81 -3.46 -2.53 10.48
N TYR A 82 -3.12 -2.83 9.22
CA TYR A 82 -2.05 -3.79 8.94
C TYR A 82 -0.70 -3.27 9.43
N LEU A 83 -0.41 -2.00 9.19
CA LEU A 83 0.85 -1.38 9.61
C LEU A 83 0.93 -1.19 11.11
N GLU A 84 -0.18 -1.00 11.80
CA GLU A 84 -0.21 -0.97 13.26
C GLU A 84 0.31 -2.29 13.84
N LYS A 85 -0.02 -3.40 13.20
CA LYS A 85 0.44 -4.74 13.60
C LYS A 85 1.83 -5.08 13.07
N HIS A 86 2.32 -4.35 12.08
CA HIS A 86 3.61 -4.60 11.43
C HIS A 86 4.43 -3.31 11.32
N PRO A 87 4.78 -2.68 12.46
CA PRO A 87 5.44 -1.36 12.45
C PRO A 87 6.86 -1.38 11.90
N GLN A 88 7.46 -2.56 11.74
CA GLN A 88 8.81 -2.71 11.22
C GLN A 88 8.91 -2.54 9.70
N LEU A 89 7.79 -2.54 9.00
CA LEU A 89 7.79 -2.40 7.54
C LEU A 89 8.18 -0.99 7.11
N GLU A 90 9.01 -0.89 6.08
CA GLU A 90 9.27 0.39 5.42
C GLU A 90 8.09 0.71 4.52
N ARG A 91 7.76 2.00 4.40
CA ARG A 91 6.53 2.44 3.73
C ARG A 91 6.85 3.49 2.68
N VAL A 92 6.48 3.20 1.43
CA VAL A 92 6.62 4.12 0.31
C VAL A 92 5.30 4.20 -0.44
N ALA A 93 4.85 5.39 -0.73
CA ALA A 93 3.70 5.61 -1.62
C ALA A 93 4.19 6.06 -2.98
N ILE A 94 3.54 5.61 -4.02
CA ILE A 94 3.79 6.06 -5.39
C ILE A 94 2.50 6.72 -5.88
N ALA A 95 2.60 7.93 -6.35
CA ALA A 95 1.44 8.73 -6.74
C ALA A 95 1.75 9.56 -7.99
N PHE A 96 0.70 10.07 -8.61
CA PHE A 96 0.86 11.09 -9.62
C PHE A 96 0.85 12.47 -8.95
N SER A 97 1.51 13.45 -9.57
CA SER A 97 1.59 14.80 -9.00
C SER A 97 0.21 15.42 -8.77
N PHE A 98 -0.78 15.08 -9.61
CA PHE A 98 -2.14 15.61 -9.43
C PHE A 98 -2.85 15.08 -8.17
N GLN A 99 -2.31 14.03 -7.55
CA GLN A 99 -2.83 13.52 -6.28
C GLN A 99 -2.25 14.26 -5.08
N MET A 100 -1.25 15.11 -5.30
CA MET A 100 -0.66 15.94 -4.24
C MET A 100 -1.51 17.18 -4.03
N LEU A 101 -2.09 17.32 -2.86
CA LEU A 101 -2.94 18.45 -2.49
C LEU A 101 -2.23 19.32 -1.44
N PRO A 102 -2.65 20.58 -1.26
CA PRO A 102 -2.04 21.42 -0.22
C PRO A 102 -2.16 20.83 1.18
N GLU A 103 -3.29 20.20 1.47
CA GLU A 103 -3.56 19.56 2.75
C GLU A 103 -4.66 18.52 2.56
N VAL A 104 -4.53 17.38 3.21
CA VAL A 104 -5.56 16.34 3.20
C VAL A 104 -6.04 16.06 4.63
N PRO A 105 -7.30 15.62 4.80
CA PRO A 105 -7.81 15.26 6.12
C PRO A 105 -7.04 14.07 6.71
N THR A 106 -6.88 14.09 8.03
CA THR A 106 -6.15 13.04 8.75
C THR A 106 -6.96 12.58 9.96
N GLU A 107 -6.66 11.36 10.39
CA GLU A 107 -7.22 10.78 11.61
C GLU A 107 -6.07 10.31 12.51
N PRO A 108 -6.28 10.23 13.85
CA PRO A 108 -5.21 9.83 14.77
C PRO A 108 -4.64 8.44 14.51
N THR A 109 -5.41 7.56 13.88
CA THR A 109 -4.99 6.19 13.58
C THR A 109 -4.25 6.06 12.25
N ASP A 110 -4.14 7.14 11.48
CA ASP A 110 -3.48 7.11 10.18
C ASP A 110 -1.98 6.89 10.33
N ILE A 111 -1.44 6.01 9.49
CA ILE A 111 0.00 5.76 9.42
C ILE A 111 0.50 6.30 8.08
N CYS A 112 1.43 7.24 8.15
CA CYS A 112 1.92 7.92 6.97
C CYS A 112 3.00 7.10 6.24
N PRO A 113 3.06 7.17 4.89
CA PRO A 113 4.24 6.67 4.19
C PRO A 113 5.46 7.51 4.58
N GLN A 114 6.61 6.86 4.62
CA GLN A 114 7.87 7.55 4.93
C GLN A 114 8.36 8.34 3.73
N ILE A 115 8.04 7.87 2.55
CA ILE A 115 8.43 8.51 1.29
C ILE A 115 7.22 8.49 0.35
N ILE A 116 6.97 9.60 -0.33
CA ILE A 116 6.01 9.68 -1.42
C ILE A 116 6.79 10.02 -2.69
N VAL A 117 6.67 9.20 -3.71
CA VAL A 117 7.33 9.41 -5.00
C VAL A 117 6.29 9.74 -6.05
N THR A 118 6.46 10.85 -6.73
CA THR A 118 5.66 11.21 -7.89
C THR A 118 6.57 11.38 -9.10
N GLU A 119 5.98 11.63 -10.26
CA GLU A 119 6.77 11.92 -11.47
C GLU A 119 7.51 13.26 -11.41
N GLU A 120 7.20 14.11 -10.42
CA GLU A 120 7.80 15.44 -10.30
C GLU A 120 8.69 15.61 -9.06
N GLU A 121 8.42 14.88 -7.97
CA GLU A 121 9.12 15.09 -6.71
C GLU A 121 9.15 13.86 -5.82
N ILE A 122 10.03 13.91 -4.83
CA ILE A 122 10.08 12.91 -3.75
C ILE A 122 9.89 13.67 -2.44
N CYS A 123 8.89 13.24 -1.66
CA CYS A 123 8.58 13.84 -0.36
C CYS A 123 8.96 12.87 0.75
N TYR A 124 9.79 13.35 1.69
CA TYR A 124 10.21 12.56 2.85
C TYR A 124 9.43 12.98 4.08
N LEU A 125 9.01 12.00 4.87
CA LEU A 125 8.37 12.27 6.15
C LEU A 125 9.41 12.89 7.10
N THR A 126 9.08 14.03 7.67
CA THR A 126 9.93 14.71 8.65
C THR A 126 9.28 14.66 10.02
N ASP A 127 10.10 14.57 11.04
CA ASP A 127 9.64 14.55 12.44
C ASP A 127 9.18 15.93 12.92
#